data_8cfe1f920adba2316e4c3215ef09a816
#
_entry.id   8cfe1f920adba2316e4c3215ef09a816
#
_cell.length_a   1.000
_cell.length_b   1.000
_cell.length_c   1.000
_cell.angle_alpha   90.00
_cell.angle_beta   90.00
_cell.angle_gamma   90.00
#
_symmetry.space_group_name_H-M   'P 1'
#
loop_
_entity.id
_entity.type
_entity.pdbx_description
1 polymer ?
#
loop_
_entity_poly.entity_id
_entity_poly.type
_entity_poly.pdbx_seq_one_letter_code
_entity_poly.pdbx_strand_id
1 'polypeptide(L)'
;MNTIQNKIILTSILVISLATLAGIAQPLVFAEEQHESQYTQANQVELYTEFTFREAVEKSYGFQVYNQISGFGGESHPSFKLEGHVSADKLYLYEAVDSTHSVGSDHFSKYGQFDVDIYLQQGESVFRHFNYVDCKVIDYKVTTLFDKEEGWNTSKGFAVIDEFTFECAGFHPYSPMYELMKNNG
;
A
#
# COMPACT_ATOMS: atom_id res chain seq x y z
N MET A 1 2.08 63.24 -24.85
CA MET A 1 1.74 61.85 -24.70
C MET A 1 1.80 61.40 -23.20
N ASN A 2 1.27 62.24 -22.27
CA ASN A 2 1.42 62.00 -20.83
C ASN A 2 0.14 62.19 -20.01
N THR A 3 -1.02 62.40 -20.68
CA THR A 3 -2.26 62.75 -19.97
C THR A 3 -3.16 61.55 -19.64
N ILE A 4 -2.96 60.43 -20.30
CA ILE A 4 -3.79 59.22 -20.14
C ILE A 4 -3.30 58.37 -18.96
N GLN A 5 -1.97 58.28 -18.76
CA GLN A 5 -1.42 57.47 -17.66
C GLN A 5 -1.74 58.08 -16.28
N ASN A 6 -1.77 59.39 -16.15
CA ASN A 6 -2.08 60.02 -14.84
C ASN A 6 -3.56 59.86 -14.43
N LYS A 7 -4.47 59.65 -15.37
CA LYS A 7 -5.88 59.40 -15.05
C LYS A 7 -6.14 58.01 -14.52
N ILE A 8 -5.37 57.02 -15.01
CA ILE A 8 -5.52 55.63 -14.56
C ILE A 8 -4.99 55.46 -13.13
N ILE A 9 -3.88 56.13 -12.82
CA ILE A 9 -3.26 56.05 -11.48
C ILE A 9 -4.16 56.73 -10.43
N LEU A 10 -4.79 57.85 -10.77
CA LEU A 10 -5.69 58.58 -9.83
C LEU A 10 -6.98 57.79 -9.54
N THR A 11 -7.53 57.10 -10.53
CA THR A 11 -8.72 56.27 -10.32
C THR A 11 -8.43 55.01 -9.50
N SER A 12 -7.24 54.44 -9.65
CA SER A 12 -6.84 53.25 -8.86
C SER A 12 -6.62 53.58 -7.37
N ILE A 13 -6.08 54.76 -7.08
CA ILE A 13 -5.85 55.19 -5.68
C ILE A 13 -7.18 55.55 -4.99
N LEU A 14 -8.18 56.06 -5.73
CA LEU A 14 -9.49 56.42 -5.15
C LEU A 14 -10.34 55.18 -4.82
N VAL A 15 -10.17 54.10 -5.56
CA VAL A 15 -10.89 52.83 -5.28
C VAL A 15 -10.32 52.13 -4.05
N ILE A 16 -9.00 52.20 -3.82
CA ILE A 16 -8.36 51.57 -2.66
C ILE A 16 -8.71 52.33 -1.36
N SER A 17 -8.85 53.63 -1.42
CA SER A 17 -9.17 54.44 -0.23
C SER A 17 -10.63 54.32 0.22
N LEU A 18 -11.56 53.88 -0.65
CA LEU A 18 -12.97 53.70 -0.25
C LEU A 18 -13.21 52.31 0.39
N ALA A 19 -12.33 51.34 0.16
CA ALA A 19 -12.45 49.99 0.72
C ALA A 19 -12.03 49.91 2.21
N THR A 20 -11.31 50.92 2.71
CA THR A 20 -10.79 50.89 4.09
C THR A 20 -11.74 51.55 5.11
N LEU A 21 -12.86 52.14 4.69
CA LEU A 21 -13.80 52.82 5.59
C LEU A 21 -15.10 52.05 5.85
N ALA A 22 -15.33 50.95 5.15
CA ALA A 22 -16.38 50.03 5.53
C ALA A 22 -15.82 49.08 6.61
N GLY A 23 -15.90 49.49 7.87
CA GLY A 23 -15.67 48.59 9.01
C GLY A 23 -16.72 47.50 9.02
N ILE A 24 -16.54 46.53 8.15
CA ILE A 24 -17.25 45.26 8.20
C ILE A 24 -16.64 44.54 9.39
N ALA A 25 -17.40 44.47 10.48
CA ALA A 25 -17.20 43.48 11.51
C ALA A 25 -17.24 42.12 10.80
N GLN A 26 -16.09 41.62 10.41
CA GLN A 26 -15.97 40.21 9.98
C GLN A 26 -16.38 39.42 11.21
N PRO A 27 -17.41 38.56 11.12
CA PRO A 27 -17.59 37.56 12.15
C PRO A 27 -16.27 36.82 12.25
N LEU A 28 -15.75 36.74 13.46
CA LEU A 28 -14.67 35.77 13.77
C LEU A 28 -15.25 34.40 13.40
N VAL A 29 -15.09 34.03 12.15
CA VAL A 29 -15.18 32.65 11.74
C VAL A 29 -13.99 32.04 12.43
N PHE A 30 -14.24 31.42 13.58
CA PHE A 30 -13.36 30.42 14.09
C PHE A 30 -13.24 29.42 12.93
N ALA A 31 -12.12 29.47 12.22
CA ALA A 31 -11.72 28.36 11.40
C ALA A 31 -11.64 27.18 12.39
N GLU A 32 -12.70 26.42 12.44
CA GLU A 32 -12.67 25.07 12.96
C GLU A 32 -11.52 24.46 12.18
N GLU A 33 -10.37 24.26 12.83
CA GLU A 33 -9.31 23.43 12.29
C GLU A 33 -10.02 22.11 12.01
N GLN A 34 -10.43 21.92 10.76
CA GLN A 34 -10.76 20.62 10.27
C GLN A 34 -9.46 19.83 10.43
N HIS A 35 -9.36 19.13 11.54
CA HIS A 35 -8.53 17.96 11.62
C HIS A 35 -9.08 17.03 10.52
N GLU A 36 -8.66 17.27 9.29
CA GLU A 36 -8.66 16.24 8.29
C GLU A 36 -7.81 15.12 8.90
N SER A 37 -8.51 14.16 9.50
CA SER A 37 -7.87 12.91 9.86
C SER A 37 -7.29 12.39 8.55
N GLN A 38 -5.99 12.55 8.38
CA GLN A 38 -5.26 12.04 7.22
C GLN A 38 -5.30 10.51 7.32
N TYR A 39 -6.45 9.93 6.96
CA TYR A 39 -6.51 8.52 6.69
C TYR A 39 -5.70 8.30 5.42
N THR A 40 -4.61 7.59 5.53
CA THR A 40 -3.86 7.14 4.36
C THR A 40 -4.78 6.23 3.56
N GLN A 41 -5.18 6.69 2.37
CA GLN A 41 -6.03 5.90 1.50
C GLN A 41 -5.24 4.71 0.95
N ALA A 42 -5.92 3.60 0.71
CA ALA A 42 -5.27 2.39 0.21
C ALA A 42 -4.51 2.59 -1.11
N ASN A 43 -4.93 3.55 -1.95
CA ASN A 43 -4.23 3.92 -3.18
C ASN A 43 -2.94 4.72 -2.98
N GLN A 44 -2.64 5.14 -1.75
CA GLN A 44 -1.43 5.85 -1.37
C GLN A 44 -0.42 4.94 -0.68
N VAL A 45 -0.82 3.72 -0.34
CA VAL A 45 0.03 2.72 0.30
C VAL A 45 0.44 1.69 -0.73
N GLU A 46 1.72 1.52 -0.90
CA GLU A 46 2.30 0.44 -1.69
C GLU A 46 2.53 -0.76 -0.80
N LEU A 47 2.13 -1.91 -1.29
CA LEU A 47 2.41 -3.21 -0.70
C LEU A 47 3.66 -3.77 -1.38
N TYR A 48 4.74 -3.90 -0.63
CA TYR A 48 5.96 -4.54 -1.06
C TYR A 48 6.21 -5.79 -0.24
N THR A 49 6.55 -6.88 -0.90
CA THR A 49 6.84 -8.16 -0.25
C THR A 49 8.20 -8.69 -0.65
N GLU A 50 8.89 -9.31 0.31
CA GLU A 50 10.14 -9.98 0.10
C GLU A 50 10.03 -11.41 0.62
N PHE A 51 10.33 -12.38 -0.23
CA PHE A 51 10.32 -13.80 0.11
C PHE A 51 11.77 -14.28 0.17
N THR A 52 12.21 -14.70 1.34
CA THR A 52 13.57 -15.22 1.56
C THR A 52 13.55 -16.72 1.57
N PHE A 53 13.85 -17.30 0.42
CA PHE A 53 14.03 -18.73 0.26
C PHE A 53 15.45 -19.13 0.66
N ARG A 54 15.69 -20.43 0.83
CA ARG A 54 17.00 -20.96 1.24
C ARG A 54 18.15 -20.53 0.32
N GLU A 55 17.91 -20.41 -0.99
CA GLU A 55 18.93 -20.15 -2.01
C GLU A 55 18.65 -18.86 -2.81
N ALA A 56 17.55 -18.16 -2.55
CA ALA A 56 17.13 -17.03 -3.33
C ALA A 56 16.30 -16.05 -2.49
N VAL A 57 16.30 -14.79 -2.93
CA VAL A 57 15.38 -13.76 -2.43
C VAL A 57 14.57 -13.26 -3.61
N GLU A 58 13.26 -13.26 -3.46
CA GLU A 58 12.32 -12.75 -4.45
C GLU A 58 11.58 -11.56 -3.90
N LYS A 59 11.52 -10.47 -4.68
CA LYS A 59 10.87 -9.23 -4.33
C LYS A 59 9.68 -8.99 -5.24
N SER A 60 8.51 -8.77 -4.66
CA SER A 60 7.30 -8.54 -5.43
C SER A 60 6.58 -7.26 -5.04
N TYR A 61 6.18 -6.51 -6.06
CA TYR A 61 5.25 -5.37 -6.02
C TYR A 61 3.90 -5.74 -6.64
N GLY A 62 3.75 -6.98 -7.09
CA GLY A 62 2.57 -7.48 -7.78
C GLY A 62 1.38 -7.76 -6.87
N PHE A 63 1.55 -7.69 -5.55
CA PHE A 63 0.44 -7.86 -4.61
C PHE A 63 -0.25 -6.53 -4.33
N GLN A 64 -1.56 -6.57 -4.21
CA GLN A 64 -2.41 -5.40 -3.95
C GLN A 64 -3.20 -5.53 -2.65
N VAL A 65 -3.42 -6.76 -2.19
CA VAL A 65 -4.18 -7.06 -0.98
C VAL A 65 -3.32 -7.91 -0.05
N TYR A 66 -3.22 -7.47 1.19
CA TYR A 66 -2.70 -8.23 2.31
C TYR A 66 -3.80 -8.39 3.35
N ASN A 67 -4.07 -9.62 3.75
CA ASN A 67 -5.06 -9.92 4.78
C ASN A 67 -4.45 -10.86 5.82
N GLN A 68 -4.25 -10.36 7.03
CA GLN A 68 -3.83 -11.17 8.17
C GLN A 68 -5.03 -12.00 8.66
N ILE A 69 -4.89 -13.32 8.67
CA ILE A 69 -5.94 -14.25 9.08
C ILE A 69 -5.80 -14.58 10.56
N SER A 70 -4.58 -14.89 11.00
CA SER A 70 -4.28 -15.23 12.40
C SER A 70 -2.88 -14.75 12.80
N GLY A 71 -2.49 -14.89 14.07
CA GLY A 71 -1.15 -14.57 14.57
C GLY A 71 -1.12 -13.54 15.70
N PHE A 72 -2.26 -12.99 16.11
CA PHE A 72 -2.34 -12.16 17.32
C PHE A 72 -2.50 -13.04 18.58
N GLY A 73 -1.87 -12.58 19.67
CA GLY A 73 -2.06 -13.23 20.97
C GLY A 73 -1.25 -14.51 21.20
N GLY A 74 -0.22 -14.78 20.38
CA GLY A 74 0.67 -15.92 20.59
C GLY A 74 0.14 -17.22 19.99
N GLU A 75 -0.70 -17.13 18.97
CA GLU A 75 -1.09 -18.30 18.17
C GLU A 75 0.14 -18.98 17.56
N SER A 76 0.15 -20.30 17.61
CA SER A 76 1.30 -21.12 17.18
C SER A 76 1.50 -21.20 15.68
N HIS A 77 0.49 -20.79 14.89
CA HIS A 77 0.52 -20.86 13.43
C HIS A 77 -0.08 -19.61 12.81
N PRO A 78 0.67 -18.49 12.79
CA PRO A 78 0.21 -17.28 12.13
C PRO A 78 -0.03 -17.55 10.65
N SER A 79 -1.11 -17.00 10.11
CA SER A 79 -1.49 -17.17 8.72
C SER A 79 -1.94 -15.86 8.10
N PHE A 80 -1.69 -15.71 6.81
CA PHE A 80 -2.08 -14.53 6.05
C PHE A 80 -2.36 -14.88 4.59
N LYS A 81 -2.94 -13.93 3.88
CA LYS A 81 -3.25 -14.03 2.47
C LYS A 81 -2.71 -12.84 1.71
N LEU A 82 -2.18 -13.10 0.51
CA LEU A 82 -1.79 -12.10 -0.47
C LEU A 82 -2.57 -12.33 -1.76
N GLU A 83 -3.10 -11.23 -2.32
CA GLU A 83 -3.77 -11.25 -3.62
C GLU A 83 -3.15 -10.19 -4.54
N GLY A 84 -2.97 -10.52 -5.81
CA GLY A 84 -2.42 -9.59 -6.78
C GLY A 84 -2.48 -10.10 -8.21
N HIS A 85 -1.95 -9.31 -9.13
CA HIS A 85 -1.85 -9.73 -10.52
C HIS A 85 -0.84 -10.85 -10.71
N VAL A 86 -1.15 -11.83 -11.55
CA VAL A 86 -0.18 -12.80 -12.03
C VAL A 86 0.97 -12.06 -12.71
N SER A 87 2.20 -12.27 -12.23
CA SER A 87 3.36 -11.49 -12.67
C SER A 87 4.66 -12.30 -12.56
N ALA A 88 5.66 -11.89 -13.32
CA ALA A 88 6.95 -12.56 -13.38
C ALA A 88 7.85 -12.33 -12.15
N ASP A 89 7.47 -11.45 -11.25
CA ASP A 89 8.16 -11.16 -10.00
C ASP A 89 7.76 -12.11 -8.85
N LYS A 90 7.13 -13.27 -9.17
CA LYS A 90 6.67 -14.31 -8.25
C LYS A 90 7.11 -15.70 -8.67
N LEU A 91 8.21 -15.82 -9.41
CA LEU A 91 8.65 -17.10 -10.00
C LEU A 91 8.96 -18.17 -8.95
N TYR A 92 9.71 -17.85 -7.92
CA TYR A 92 10.05 -18.80 -6.87
C TYR A 92 8.84 -19.15 -5.99
N LEU A 93 7.90 -18.22 -5.86
CA LEU A 93 6.65 -18.47 -5.17
C LEU A 93 5.76 -19.44 -5.96
N TYR A 94 5.72 -19.35 -7.30
CA TYR A 94 5.05 -20.36 -8.14
C TYR A 94 5.71 -21.72 -8.03
N GLU A 95 7.05 -21.80 -8.00
CA GLU A 95 7.78 -23.04 -7.75
C GLU A 95 7.46 -23.62 -6.36
N ALA A 96 7.28 -22.77 -5.34
CA ALA A 96 6.84 -23.21 -4.03
C ALA A 96 5.44 -23.84 -4.07
N VAL A 97 4.50 -23.28 -4.82
CA VAL A 97 3.16 -23.83 -5.04
C VAL A 97 3.25 -25.17 -5.76
N ASP A 98 3.95 -25.23 -6.89
CA ASP A 98 4.04 -26.42 -7.72
C ASP A 98 4.70 -27.59 -6.96
N SER A 99 5.66 -27.27 -6.10
CA SER A 99 6.33 -28.28 -5.26
C SER A 99 5.41 -28.88 -4.20
N THR A 100 4.39 -28.16 -3.73
CA THR A 100 3.41 -28.71 -2.75
C THR A 100 2.43 -29.68 -3.40
N HIS A 101 2.18 -29.54 -4.72
CA HIS A 101 1.23 -30.38 -5.47
C HIS A 101 1.86 -31.59 -6.16
N SER A 102 3.19 -31.65 -6.28
CA SER A 102 3.84 -32.79 -6.93
C SER A 102 3.81 -34.00 -6.01
N VAL A 103 2.98 -34.98 -6.36
CA VAL A 103 2.86 -36.24 -5.67
C VAL A 103 4.18 -36.99 -5.76
N GLY A 104 4.87 -37.22 -4.63
CA GLY A 104 6.10 -37.98 -4.54
C GLY A 104 7.39 -37.17 -4.59
N SER A 105 7.34 -35.86 -4.58
CA SER A 105 8.52 -35.05 -4.27
C SER A 105 8.86 -35.22 -2.79
N ASP A 106 10.10 -35.63 -2.52
CA ASP A 106 10.65 -35.52 -1.17
C ASP A 106 10.36 -34.12 -0.65
N HIS A 107 9.80 -34.02 0.55
CA HIS A 107 9.30 -32.77 1.20
C HIS A 107 10.36 -31.66 1.37
N PHE A 108 11.47 -31.72 0.69
CA PHE A 108 12.58 -30.79 0.70
C PHE A 108 12.71 -30.01 -0.61
N SER A 109 11.59 -29.51 -1.16
CA SER A 109 11.73 -28.48 -2.18
C SER A 109 12.50 -27.31 -1.59
N LYS A 110 13.53 -26.85 -2.31
CA LYS A 110 14.34 -25.69 -1.88
C LYS A 110 13.51 -24.40 -1.73
N TYR A 111 12.29 -24.38 -2.26
CA TYR A 111 11.36 -23.27 -2.17
C TYR A 111 10.14 -23.58 -1.27
N GLY A 112 10.05 -24.75 -0.67
CA GLY A 112 8.88 -25.20 0.12
C GLY A 112 8.72 -24.48 1.46
N GLN A 113 9.80 -23.92 2.01
CA GLN A 113 9.83 -23.13 3.25
C GLN A 113 10.65 -21.87 3.04
N PHE A 114 10.15 -20.74 3.54
CA PHE A 114 10.75 -19.43 3.35
C PHE A 114 10.24 -18.43 4.39
N ASP A 115 10.96 -17.33 4.58
CA ASP A 115 10.51 -16.22 5.38
C ASP A 115 9.84 -15.17 4.47
N VAL A 116 8.88 -14.42 5.04
CA VAL A 116 8.14 -13.39 4.31
C VAL A 116 8.18 -12.08 5.06
N ASP A 117 8.70 -11.06 4.42
CA ASP A 117 8.64 -9.69 4.88
C ASP A 117 7.61 -8.90 4.06
N ILE A 118 6.66 -8.28 4.76
CA ILE A 118 5.59 -7.48 4.15
C ILE A 118 5.74 -6.04 4.63
N TYR A 119 5.87 -5.12 3.69
CA TYR A 119 6.03 -3.70 3.93
C TYR A 119 4.82 -2.93 3.41
N LEU A 120 4.20 -2.14 4.29
CA LEU A 120 3.24 -1.12 3.91
C LEU A 120 3.97 0.21 3.90
N GLN A 121 4.17 0.78 2.72
CA GLN A 121 5.00 1.96 2.52
C GLN A 121 4.31 3.02 1.66
N GLN A 122 4.77 4.27 1.79
CA GLN A 122 4.41 5.38 0.92
C GLN A 122 5.71 6.08 0.50
N GLY A 123 6.10 5.93 -0.76
CA GLY A 123 7.42 6.33 -1.24
C GLY A 123 8.52 5.62 -0.45
N GLU A 124 9.42 6.38 0.17
CA GLU A 124 10.51 5.83 0.97
C GLU A 124 10.14 5.55 2.44
N SER A 125 8.93 5.91 2.86
CA SER A 125 8.48 5.78 4.25
C SER A 125 7.75 4.47 4.49
N VAL A 126 8.34 3.59 5.31
CA VAL A 126 7.70 2.34 5.74
C VAL A 126 6.89 2.60 7.01
N PHE A 127 5.56 2.45 6.93
CA PHE A 127 4.67 2.61 8.08
C PHE A 127 4.59 1.36 8.94
N ARG A 128 4.51 0.20 8.27
CA ARG A 128 4.39 -1.10 8.93
C ARG A 128 5.25 -2.11 8.21
N HIS A 129 5.86 -2.97 9.01
CA HIS A 129 6.62 -4.13 8.54
C HIS A 129 6.13 -5.35 9.33
N PHE A 130 5.82 -6.41 8.61
CA PHE A 130 5.41 -7.69 9.16
C PHE A 130 6.41 -8.74 8.70
N ASN A 131 7.11 -9.33 9.65
CA ASN A 131 8.02 -10.43 9.38
C ASN A 131 7.36 -11.75 9.81
N TYR A 132 7.22 -12.65 8.87
CA TYR A 132 6.73 -14.00 9.07
C TYR A 132 7.88 -14.99 8.84
N VAL A 133 8.05 -15.93 9.75
CA VAL A 133 9.17 -16.85 9.75
C VAL A 133 8.70 -18.27 9.47
N ASP A 134 9.48 -18.99 8.67
CA ASP A 134 9.26 -20.40 8.31
C ASP A 134 7.85 -20.64 7.76
N CYS A 135 7.55 -19.96 6.67
CA CYS A 135 6.26 -19.98 5.98
C CYS A 135 6.23 -21.07 4.91
N LYS A 136 5.03 -21.54 4.63
CA LYS A 136 4.69 -22.41 3.49
C LYS A 136 3.39 -21.93 2.84
N VAL A 137 3.22 -22.18 1.56
CA VAL A 137 1.94 -21.99 0.88
C VAL A 137 1.02 -23.14 1.24
N ILE A 138 -0.19 -22.85 1.74
CA ILE A 138 -1.19 -23.86 2.10
C ILE A 138 -2.41 -23.86 1.18
N ASP A 139 -2.64 -22.78 0.44
CA ASP A 139 -3.68 -22.69 -0.59
C ASP A 139 -3.25 -21.71 -1.69
N TYR A 140 -3.61 -22.04 -2.92
CA TYR A 140 -3.35 -21.20 -4.09
C TYR A 140 -4.53 -21.23 -5.05
N LYS A 141 -4.95 -20.06 -5.51
CA LYS A 141 -6.04 -19.92 -6.48
C LYS A 141 -5.68 -18.91 -7.54
N VAL A 142 -6.16 -19.17 -8.75
CA VAL A 142 -6.10 -18.21 -9.86
C VAL A 142 -7.53 -17.89 -10.27
N THR A 143 -7.83 -16.60 -10.36
CA THR A 143 -9.14 -16.10 -10.72
C THR A 143 -9.01 -15.08 -11.84
N THR A 144 -9.88 -15.16 -12.83
CA THR A 144 -10.00 -14.13 -13.86
C THR A 144 -11.10 -13.17 -13.44
N LEU A 145 -10.74 -11.90 -13.19
CA LEU A 145 -11.70 -10.86 -12.90
C LEU A 145 -12.32 -10.40 -14.22
N PHE A 146 -13.62 -10.62 -14.34
CA PHE A 146 -14.44 -10.17 -15.45
C PHE A 146 -15.37 -9.06 -14.98
N ASP A 147 -15.06 -7.82 -15.36
CA ASP A 147 -16.02 -6.73 -15.27
C ASP A 147 -16.81 -6.66 -16.59
N LYS A 148 -18.11 -6.98 -16.50
CA LYS A 148 -18.99 -7.00 -17.66
C LYS A 148 -19.10 -5.64 -18.36
N GLU A 149 -18.97 -4.54 -17.62
CA GLU A 149 -19.12 -3.19 -18.15
C GLU A 149 -17.83 -2.68 -18.81
N GLU A 150 -16.67 -2.98 -18.24
CA GLU A 150 -15.37 -2.58 -18.81
C GLU A 150 -14.88 -3.51 -19.93
N GLY A 151 -15.14 -4.80 -19.82
CA GLY A 151 -14.62 -5.82 -20.76
C GLY A 151 -15.10 -5.65 -22.19
N TRP A 152 -16.29 -5.12 -22.39
CA TRP A 152 -16.89 -4.93 -23.73
C TRP A 152 -16.49 -3.61 -24.40
N ASN A 153 -16.16 -2.58 -23.63
CA ASN A 153 -15.97 -1.23 -24.17
C ASN A 153 -14.50 -0.83 -24.38
N THR A 154 -13.53 -1.52 -23.78
CA THR A 154 -12.16 -1.01 -23.75
C THR A 154 -11.11 -1.86 -24.44
N SER A 155 -11.47 -3.04 -24.95
CA SER A 155 -10.52 -4.04 -25.53
C SER A 155 -9.36 -4.38 -24.56
N LYS A 156 -9.46 -4.01 -23.29
CA LYS A 156 -8.51 -4.41 -22.26
C LYS A 156 -8.82 -5.86 -21.89
N GLY A 157 -7.80 -6.70 -21.88
CA GLY A 157 -7.93 -8.10 -21.45
C GLY A 157 -8.40 -8.18 -19.99
N PHE A 158 -8.92 -9.34 -19.60
CA PHE A 158 -9.29 -9.60 -18.21
C PHE A 158 -8.04 -9.62 -17.32
N ALA A 159 -8.15 -9.03 -16.12
CA ALA A 159 -7.13 -9.19 -15.12
C ALA A 159 -7.13 -10.62 -14.60
N VAL A 160 -5.95 -11.24 -14.57
CA VAL A 160 -5.75 -12.54 -13.93
C VAL A 160 -5.13 -12.28 -12.57
N ILE A 161 -5.84 -12.70 -11.53
CA ILE A 161 -5.45 -12.50 -10.13
C ILE A 161 -5.04 -13.85 -9.55
N ASP A 162 -3.93 -13.86 -8.85
CA ASP A 162 -3.51 -14.96 -7.99
C ASP A 162 -3.76 -14.62 -6.52
N GLU A 163 -4.13 -15.62 -5.77
CA GLU A 163 -4.37 -15.59 -4.35
C GLU A 163 -3.54 -16.69 -3.69
N PHE A 164 -2.68 -16.31 -2.75
CA PHE A 164 -1.86 -17.23 -1.97
C PHE A 164 -2.27 -17.16 -0.51
N THR A 165 -2.44 -18.29 0.14
CA THR A 165 -2.60 -18.39 1.59
C THR A 165 -1.38 -19.05 2.18
N PHE A 166 -0.83 -18.43 3.22
CA PHE A 166 0.38 -18.86 3.90
C PHE A 166 0.08 -19.25 5.33
N GLU A 167 0.80 -20.26 5.82
CA GLU A 167 0.91 -20.61 7.23
C GLU A 167 2.39 -20.57 7.63
N CYS A 168 2.69 -19.97 8.78
CA CYS A 168 4.06 -19.75 9.24
C CYS A 168 4.26 -20.24 10.68
N ALA A 169 5.50 -20.41 11.09
CA ALA A 169 5.85 -20.79 12.46
C ALA A 169 5.95 -19.59 13.40
N GLY A 170 6.21 -18.37 12.88
CA GLY A 170 6.38 -17.16 13.68
C GLY A 170 5.89 -15.90 12.99
N PHE A 171 5.58 -14.87 13.82
CA PHE A 171 5.12 -13.57 13.36
C PHE A 171 5.67 -12.45 14.24
N HIS A 172 6.32 -11.46 13.63
CA HIS A 172 6.92 -10.31 14.29
C HIS A 172 6.46 -9.00 13.63
N PRO A 173 5.41 -8.35 14.15
CA PRO A 173 5.00 -7.04 13.66
C PRO A 173 5.96 -5.95 14.14
N TYR A 174 6.28 -5.02 13.25
CA TYR A 174 7.21 -3.94 13.54
C TYR A 174 6.70 -2.62 12.93
N SER A 175 6.94 -1.52 13.62
CA SER A 175 6.59 -0.18 13.14
C SER A 175 7.84 0.71 13.13
N PRO A 176 8.52 0.85 11.99
CA PRO A 176 9.72 1.68 11.89
C PRO A 176 9.48 3.13 12.30
N MET A 177 8.33 3.69 11.95
CA MET A 177 7.95 5.06 12.33
C MET A 177 7.86 5.25 13.85
N TYR A 178 7.32 4.27 14.57
CA TYR A 178 7.24 4.33 16.04
C TYR A 178 8.64 4.33 16.69
N GLU A 179 9.54 3.51 16.18
CA GLU A 179 10.91 3.45 16.71
C GLU A 179 11.70 4.74 16.43
N LEU A 180 11.48 5.36 15.27
CA LEU A 180 12.09 6.67 14.97
C LEU A 180 11.59 7.77 15.92
N MET A 181 10.30 7.80 16.22
CA MET A 181 9.71 8.77 17.13
C MET A 181 10.23 8.57 18.57
N LYS A 182 10.35 7.33 19.02
CA LYS A 182 10.85 6.98 20.34
C LYS A 182 12.32 7.38 20.55
N ASN A 183 13.14 7.28 19.51
CA ASN A 183 14.56 7.59 19.58
C ASN A 183 14.87 9.09 19.45
N ASN A 184 13.90 9.91 19.00
CA ASN A 184 14.03 11.36 18.83
C ASN A 184 13.33 12.17 19.93
N GLY A 185 12.74 11.56 20.91
CA GLY A 185 12.12 12.19 22.10
C GLY A 185 12.96 11.99 23.35
#